data_a000eac871d4a07f27ec79843c757b36
#
_entry.id   a000eac871d4a07f27ec79843c757b36
#
_cell.length_a   1.000
_cell.length_b   1.000
_cell.length_c   1.000
_cell.angle_alpha   90.00
_cell.angle_beta   90.00
_cell.angle_gamma   90.00
#
_symmetry.space_group_name_H-M   'P 1'
#
loop_
_entity.id
_entity.type
_entity.pdbx_description
1 polymer ?
#
loop_
_entity_poly.entity_id
_entity_poly.type
_entity_poly.pdbx_seq_one_letter_code
_entity_poly.pdbx_strand_id
1 'polypeptide(L)'
;MVLAAVALLLVLACRDYDWDALGRYKGDNISSLHYVRGRVVEVLRDDTKPDQLDPARSMGTQELRILLLEGANKGTEVTIANYLTRTQNVRLRQGETAIICEDLPDSADAYYTVYNYDRAPVLVLILAVFAAAVVAIGGWKGVRTLLGLGFTGAMIAWLILPGIYHGLPSLPLTVAALAVFTLVSLLLLNPPSPKTW
;
A
#
# COMPACT_ATOMS: atom_id res chain seq x y z
N MET A 1 18.81 7.35 26.24
CA MET A 1 19.97 6.60 25.75
C MET A 1 19.56 5.36 24.94
N VAL A 2 18.72 4.46 25.44
CA VAL A 2 18.32 3.22 24.72
C VAL A 2 17.62 3.50 23.39
N LEU A 3 16.67 4.46 23.33
CA LEU A 3 16.02 4.86 22.07
C LEU A 3 17.01 5.40 21.03
N ALA A 4 18.00 6.17 21.47
CA ALA A 4 19.03 6.70 20.58
C ALA A 4 19.95 5.57 20.07
N ALA A 5 20.28 4.60 20.90
CA ALA A 5 21.05 3.42 20.51
C ALA A 5 20.28 2.52 19.51
N VAL A 6 18.99 2.32 19.76
CA VAL A 6 18.10 1.55 18.84
C VAL A 6 17.94 2.29 17.51
N ALA A 7 17.73 3.61 17.53
CA ALA A 7 17.64 4.42 16.33
C ALA A 7 18.97 4.39 15.54
N LEU A 8 20.10 4.48 16.25
CA LEU A 8 21.43 4.39 15.65
C LEU A 8 21.67 3.01 15.01
N LEU A 9 21.29 1.93 15.69
CA LEU A 9 21.39 0.57 15.15
C LEU A 9 20.48 0.38 13.92
N LEU A 10 19.27 0.93 13.93
CA LEU A 10 18.38 0.91 12.77
C LEU A 10 18.97 1.70 11.60
N VAL A 11 19.51 2.91 11.86
CA VAL A 11 20.17 3.72 10.83
C VAL A 11 21.39 3.01 10.26
N LEU A 12 22.21 2.38 11.11
CA LEU A 12 23.40 1.63 10.66
C LEU A 12 23.00 0.34 9.89
N ALA A 13 21.98 -0.36 10.33
CA ALA A 13 21.48 -1.55 9.62
C ALA A 13 20.84 -1.22 8.27
N CYS A 14 20.28 -0.02 8.14
CA CYS A 14 19.61 0.44 6.92
C CYS A 14 20.49 1.32 6.02
N ARG A 15 21.73 1.62 6.46
CA ARG A 15 22.61 2.54 5.75
C ARG A 15 22.98 2.08 4.33
N ASP A 16 23.23 0.80 4.16
CA ASP A 16 23.67 0.22 2.88
C ASP A 16 22.51 -0.45 2.14
N TYR A 17 21.28 -0.07 2.50
CA TYR A 17 20.05 -0.70 2.02
C TYR A 17 19.57 0.03 0.77
N ASP A 18 19.43 -0.71 -0.35
CA ASP A 18 18.82 -0.17 -1.56
C ASP A 18 17.28 -0.11 -1.40
N TRP A 19 16.79 1.04 -0.95
CA TRP A 19 15.35 1.31 -0.76
C TRP A 19 14.57 1.31 -2.08
N ASP A 20 15.23 1.59 -3.19
CA ASP A 20 14.62 1.55 -4.51
C ASP A 20 14.36 0.10 -4.98
N ALA A 21 15.03 -0.86 -4.37
CA ALA A 21 14.78 -2.28 -4.65
C ALA A 21 13.44 -2.77 -4.13
N LEU A 22 12.79 -2.06 -3.19
CA LEU A 22 11.45 -2.41 -2.68
C LEU A 22 10.35 -2.31 -3.73
N GLY A 23 10.51 -1.42 -4.71
CA GLY A 23 9.58 -1.23 -5.82
C GLY A 23 9.90 -2.11 -7.03
N ARG A 24 11.06 -2.75 -7.04
CA ARG A 24 11.52 -3.54 -8.18
C ARG A 24 11.30 -5.03 -7.94
N TYR A 25 10.23 -5.56 -8.48
CA TYR A 25 10.16 -6.98 -8.75
C TYR A 25 11.34 -7.36 -9.66
N LYS A 26 12.19 -8.29 -9.26
CA LYS A 26 13.22 -8.88 -10.13
C LYS A 26 12.57 -9.82 -11.15
N GLY A 27 11.88 -9.27 -12.13
CA GLY A 27 11.44 -9.98 -13.32
C GLY A 27 11.88 -9.16 -14.52
N ASP A 28 12.43 -9.77 -15.51
CA ASP A 28 13.16 -9.16 -16.63
C ASP A 28 12.39 -8.13 -17.48
N ASN A 29 11.14 -7.76 -17.15
CA ASN A 29 10.31 -6.82 -17.91
C ASN A 29 9.35 -5.96 -17.08
N ILE A 30 9.60 -5.73 -15.80
CA ILE A 30 8.62 -5.03 -14.92
C ILE A 30 8.98 -3.55 -14.72
N SER A 31 10.10 -3.08 -15.25
CA SER A 31 10.49 -1.68 -15.18
C SER A 31 9.55 -0.73 -15.95
N SER A 32 8.78 -1.27 -16.91
CA SER A 32 7.79 -0.53 -17.70
C SER A 32 6.42 -0.42 -17.03
N LEU A 33 6.14 -1.25 -15.99
CA LEU A 33 4.83 -1.29 -15.33
C LEU A 33 4.75 -0.27 -14.19
N HIS A 34 3.83 0.66 -14.32
CA HIS A 34 3.52 1.65 -13.29
C HIS A 34 2.04 1.56 -12.88
N TYR A 35 1.77 1.81 -11.61
CA TYR A 35 0.40 1.84 -11.08
C TYR A 35 0.04 3.27 -10.73
N VAL A 36 -0.94 3.82 -11.45
CA VAL A 36 -1.35 5.20 -11.33
C VAL A 36 -2.83 5.30 -11.03
N ARG A 37 -3.26 6.37 -10.35
CA ARG A 37 -4.69 6.62 -10.16
C ARG A 37 -5.29 7.25 -11.41
N GLY A 38 -6.45 6.74 -11.82
CA GLY A 38 -7.26 7.29 -12.89
C GLY A 38 -8.70 7.48 -12.44
N ARG A 39 -9.36 8.52 -12.97
CA ARG A 39 -10.77 8.77 -12.74
C ARG A 39 -11.56 8.51 -14.01
N VAL A 40 -12.64 7.76 -13.90
CA VAL A 40 -13.55 7.51 -15.01
C VAL A 40 -14.29 8.81 -15.35
N VAL A 41 -13.97 9.36 -16.51
CA VAL A 41 -14.67 10.56 -17.05
C VAL A 41 -16.00 10.16 -17.65
N GLU A 42 -16.01 9.05 -18.42
CA GLU A 42 -17.19 8.58 -19.12
C GLU A 42 -17.12 7.07 -19.34
N VAL A 43 -18.28 6.41 -19.29
CA VAL A 43 -18.45 5.01 -19.72
C VAL A 43 -18.97 5.05 -21.16
N LEU A 44 -18.08 4.79 -22.12
CA LEU A 44 -18.42 4.86 -23.55
C LEU A 44 -19.33 3.70 -23.97
N ARG A 45 -19.07 2.52 -23.41
CA ARG A 45 -19.85 1.30 -23.67
C ARG A 45 -19.80 0.38 -22.46
N ASP A 46 -20.94 -0.26 -22.13
CA ASP A 46 -21.06 -1.25 -21.07
C ASP A 46 -21.84 -2.46 -21.60
N ASP A 47 -21.11 -3.49 -22.03
CA ASP A 47 -21.66 -4.76 -22.51
C ASP A 47 -21.60 -5.84 -21.41
N THR A 48 -21.70 -5.44 -20.15
CA THR A 48 -21.62 -6.36 -19.02
C THR A 48 -22.97 -7.00 -18.70
N LYS A 49 -22.94 -8.28 -18.32
CA LYS A 49 -24.10 -9.05 -17.87
C LYS A 49 -23.79 -9.71 -16.53
N PRO A 50 -24.79 -9.94 -15.66
CA PRO A 50 -24.60 -10.73 -14.45
C PRO A 50 -24.04 -12.12 -14.78
N ASP A 51 -23.10 -12.62 -13.97
CA ASP A 51 -22.61 -14.00 -14.12
C ASP A 51 -23.74 -14.98 -13.75
N GLN A 52 -23.88 -16.04 -14.53
CA GLN A 52 -24.90 -17.07 -14.29
C GLN A 52 -24.69 -17.87 -13.00
N LEU A 53 -23.43 -17.98 -12.53
CA LEU A 53 -23.08 -18.73 -11.32
C LEU A 53 -23.03 -17.83 -10.06
N ASP A 54 -22.72 -16.55 -10.22
CA ASP A 54 -22.65 -15.57 -9.14
C ASP A 54 -23.23 -14.24 -9.61
N PRO A 55 -24.52 -14.00 -9.40
CA PRO A 55 -25.19 -12.76 -9.85
C PRO A 55 -24.60 -11.46 -9.26
N ALA A 56 -23.82 -11.55 -8.18
CA ALA A 56 -23.11 -10.40 -7.61
C ALA A 56 -21.92 -9.93 -8.49
N ARG A 57 -21.50 -10.77 -9.43
CA ARG A 57 -20.40 -10.46 -10.38
C ARG A 57 -20.96 -10.11 -11.75
N SER A 58 -20.23 -9.31 -12.47
CA SER A 58 -20.54 -8.95 -13.85
C SER A 58 -19.47 -9.53 -14.78
N MET A 59 -19.91 -10.05 -15.92
CA MET A 59 -19.03 -10.58 -16.98
C MET A 59 -19.23 -9.78 -18.25
N GLY A 60 -18.16 -9.54 -18.99
CA GLY A 60 -18.21 -8.79 -20.24
C GLY A 60 -17.16 -7.71 -20.33
N THR A 61 -17.45 -6.67 -21.10
CA THR A 61 -16.47 -5.61 -21.37
C THR A 61 -17.09 -4.25 -21.14
N GLN A 62 -16.35 -3.36 -20.51
CA GLN A 62 -16.64 -1.94 -20.46
C GLN A 62 -15.59 -1.18 -21.27
N GLU A 63 -15.99 -0.23 -22.06
CA GLU A 63 -15.10 0.75 -22.68
C GLU A 63 -15.18 2.06 -21.91
N LEU A 64 -14.05 2.47 -21.31
CA LEU A 64 -13.98 3.56 -20.35
C LEU A 64 -13.03 4.64 -20.84
N ARG A 65 -13.46 5.91 -20.74
CA ARG A 65 -12.57 7.06 -20.88
C ARG A 65 -12.11 7.46 -19.48
N ILE A 66 -10.80 7.42 -19.25
CA ILE A 66 -10.19 7.63 -17.95
C ILE A 66 -9.18 8.76 -18.01
N LEU A 67 -9.31 9.71 -17.09
CA LEU A 67 -8.33 10.78 -16.87
C LEU A 67 -7.26 10.27 -15.88
N LEU A 68 -6.01 10.26 -16.30
CA LEU A 68 -4.88 9.87 -15.44
C LEU A 68 -4.58 11.00 -14.44
N LEU A 69 -4.56 10.66 -13.15
CA LEU A 69 -4.33 11.62 -12.06
C LEU A 69 -2.87 11.68 -11.60
N GLU A 70 -2.09 10.68 -11.95
CA GLU A 70 -0.69 10.48 -11.54
C GLU A 70 0.11 9.88 -12.69
N GLY A 71 1.44 9.72 -12.50
CA GLY A 71 2.32 9.10 -13.47
C GLY A 71 2.90 10.07 -14.50
N ALA A 72 3.62 9.52 -15.48
CA ALA A 72 4.27 10.28 -16.54
C ALA A 72 3.25 10.97 -17.45
N ASN A 73 2.08 10.35 -17.66
CA ASN A 73 1.01 10.83 -18.54
C ASN A 73 -0.14 11.49 -17.74
N LYS A 74 0.16 12.09 -16.59
CA LYS A 74 -0.82 12.80 -15.77
C LYS A 74 -1.56 13.87 -16.56
N GLY A 75 -2.89 13.91 -16.43
CA GLY A 75 -3.76 14.88 -17.10
C GLY A 75 -4.18 14.46 -18.50
N THR A 76 -3.72 13.31 -19.00
CA THR A 76 -4.15 12.76 -20.29
C THR A 76 -5.38 11.88 -20.10
N GLU A 77 -6.31 11.94 -21.04
CA GLU A 77 -7.43 11.03 -21.13
C GLU A 77 -7.06 9.86 -22.03
N VAL A 78 -7.28 8.65 -21.51
CA VAL A 78 -7.02 7.39 -22.23
C VAL A 78 -8.31 6.56 -22.32
N THR A 79 -8.48 5.86 -23.43
CA THR A 79 -9.59 4.92 -23.59
C THR A 79 -9.10 3.52 -23.27
N ILE A 80 -9.77 2.85 -22.33
CA ILE A 80 -9.39 1.53 -21.83
C ILE A 80 -10.53 0.55 -22.02
N ALA A 81 -10.25 -0.60 -22.64
CA ALA A 81 -11.15 -1.75 -22.63
C ALA A 81 -10.95 -2.55 -21.33
N ASN A 82 -11.92 -2.45 -20.43
CA ASN A 82 -11.93 -3.15 -19.15
C ASN A 82 -12.67 -4.49 -19.28
N TYR A 83 -11.94 -5.59 -19.21
CA TYR A 83 -12.49 -6.94 -19.31
C TYR A 83 -12.85 -7.48 -17.93
N LEU A 84 -14.13 -7.68 -17.68
CA LEU A 84 -14.63 -8.28 -16.43
C LEU A 84 -14.65 -9.80 -16.56
N THR A 85 -13.90 -10.45 -15.70
CA THR A 85 -13.81 -11.90 -15.58
C THR A 85 -14.20 -12.34 -14.17
N ARG A 86 -14.24 -13.63 -13.89
CA ARG A 86 -14.49 -14.13 -12.53
C ARG A 86 -13.36 -13.79 -11.56
N THR A 87 -12.13 -13.69 -12.03
CA THR A 87 -10.96 -13.39 -11.21
C THR A 87 -10.73 -11.89 -11.09
N GLN A 88 -10.97 -11.13 -12.16
CA GLN A 88 -10.84 -9.68 -12.19
C GLN A 88 -12.20 -9.07 -12.47
N ASN A 89 -12.89 -8.62 -11.44
CA ASN A 89 -14.26 -8.12 -11.51
C ASN A 89 -14.37 -6.68 -10.98
N VAL A 90 -13.65 -5.78 -11.63
CA VAL A 90 -13.61 -4.34 -11.30
C VAL A 90 -14.53 -3.61 -12.25
N ARG A 91 -15.82 -3.54 -11.93
CA ARG A 91 -16.80 -2.76 -12.70
C ARG A 91 -16.79 -1.33 -12.23
N LEU A 92 -16.52 -0.39 -13.13
CA LEU A 92 -16.38 1.02 -12.82
C LEU A 92 -17.58 1.84 -13.34
N ARG A 93 -17.90 2.89 -12.62
CA ARG A 93 -18.91 3.89 -12.97
C ARG A 93 -18.27 5.24 -13.21
N GLN A 94 -19.00 6.10 -13.93
CA GLN A 94 -18.57 7.48 -14.12
C GLN A 94 -18.32 8.19 -12.79
N GLY A 95 -17.19 8.89 -12.69
CA GLY A 95 -16.75 9.61 -11.51
C GLY A 95 -15.92 8.76 -10.51
N GLU A 96 -15.93 7.44 -10.63
CA GLU A 96 -15.14 6.58 -9.74
C GLU A 96 -13.64 6.65 -10.06
N THR A 97 -12.83 6.46 -9.02
CA THR A 97 -11.36 6.39 -9.13
C THR A 97 -10.91 4.96 -9.05
N ALA A 98 -10.02 4.57 -9.95
CA ALA A 98 -9.43 3.23 -10.02
C ALA A 98 -7.91 3.32 -10.12
N ILE A 99 -7.25 2.22 -9.79
CA ILE A 99 -5.83 2.02 -10.05
C ILE A 99 -5.71 1.47 -11.48
N ILE A 100 -4.95 2.17 -12.30
CA ILE A 100 -4.65 1.83 -13.68
C ILE A 100 -3.23 1.31 -13.72
N CYS A 101 -3.04 0.16 -14.32
CA CYS A 101 -1.71 -0.34 -14.66
C CYS A 101 -1.32 0.29 -16.01
N GLU A 102 -0.28 1.07 -16.00
CA GLU A 102 0.34 1.73 -17.14
C GLU A 102 1.59 0.93 -17.51
N ASP A 103 1.61 0.34 -18.69
CA ASP A 103 2.79 -0.30 -19.27
C ASP A 103 3.39 0.62 -20.31
N LEU A 104 4.60 1.09 -20.03
CA LEU A 104 5.35 2.04 -20.86
C LEU A 104 6.63 1.38 -21.37
N PRO A 105 6.55 0.48 -22.36
CA PRO A 105 7.73 -0.15 -22.94
C PRO A 105 8.53 0.86 -23.77
N ASP A 106 9.85 0.74 -23.77
CA ASP A 106 10.76 1.63 -24.51
C ASP A 106 10.56 1.62 -26.03
N SER A 107 9.92 0.57 -26.58
CA SER A 107 9.84 0.32 -28.02
C SER A 107 8.44 0.12 -28.59
N ALA A 108 7.40 0.30 -27.79
CA ALA A 108 6.00 0.12 -28.21
C ALA A 108 5.09 1.21 -27.62
N ASP A 109 3.85 1.26 -28.09
CA ASP A 109 2.84 2.17 -27.57
C ASP A 109 2.48 1.83 -26.13
N ALA A 110 2.18 2.86 -25.33
CA ALA A 110 1.72 2.71 -23.97
C ALA A 110 0.43 1.89 -23.89
N TYR A 111 0.39 0.91 -23.01
CA TYR A 111 -0.78 0.08 -22.79
C TYR A 111 -1.36 0.30 -21.40
N TYR A 112 -2.67 0.45 -21.33
CA TYR A 112 -3.37 0.77 -20.08
C TYR A 112 -4.42 -0.29 -19.76
N THR A 113 -4.44 -0.75 -18.51
CA THR A 113 -5.46 -1.68 -18.02
C THR A 113 -6.00 -1.25 -16.66
N VAL A 114 -7.24 -1.55 -16.40
CA VAL A 114 -7.82 -1.39 -15.05
C VAL A 114 -7.26 -2.49 -14.15
N TYR A 115 -6.56 -2.09 -13.08
CA TYR A 115 -5.99 -3.04 -12.12
C TYR A 115 -6.94 -3.34 -10.97
N ASN A 116 -7.43 -2.30 -10.26
CA ASN A 116 -8.30 -2.48 -9.10
C ASN A 116 -9.05 -1.17 -8.76
N TYR A 117 -10.01 -1.26 -7.85
CA TYR A 117 -10.61 -0.07 -7.23
C TYR A 117 -9.57 0.71 -6.41
N ASP A 118 -9.66 2.04 -6.41
CA ASP A 118 -8.90 2.86 -5.46
C ASP A 118 -9.55 2.77 -4.07
N ARG A 119 -8.99 1.91 -3.22
CA ARG A 119 -9.47 1.70 -1.83
C ARG A 119 -8.75 2.60 -0.82
N ALA A 120 -7.71 3.32 -1.23
CA ALA A 120 -6.90 4.12 -0.33
C ALA A 120 -7.71 5.14 0.48
N PRO A 121 -8.67 5.91 -0.08
CA PRO A 121 -9.45 6.87 0.70
C PRO A 121 -10.26 6.21 1.81
N VAL A 122 -10.88 5.06 1.52
CA VAL A 122 -11.70 4.31 2.49
C VAL A 122 -10.83 3.73 3.60
N LEU A 123 -9.66 3.17 3.24
CA LEU A 123 -8.72 2.63 4.22
C LEU A 123 -8.17 3.73 5.13
N VAL A 124 -7.82 4.89 4.59
CA VAL A 124 -7.38 6.05 5.38
C VAL A 124 -8.49 6.54 6.32
N LEU A 125 -9.74 6.60 5.84
CA LEU A 125 -10.87 6.98 6.67
C LEU A 125 -11.07 6.00 7.84
N ILE A 126 -11.05 4.70 7.58
CA ILE A 126 -11.18 3.67 8.62
C ILE A 126 -10.04 3.80 9.64
N LEU A 127 -8.80 3.99 9.19
CA LEU A 127 -7.65 4.18 10.05
C LEU A 127 -7.79 5.46 10.90
N ALA A 128 -8.27 6.55 10.31
CA ALA A 128 -8.50 7.81 11.02
C ALA A 128 -9.58 7.67 12.10
N VAL A 129 -10.70 7.01 11.79
CA VAL A 129 -11.76 6.72 12.75
C VAL A 129 -11.25 5.84 13.89
N PHE A 130 -10.50 4.79 13.56
CA PHE A 130 -9.86 3.92 14.56
C PHE A 130 -8.91 4.72 15.47
N ALA A 131 -8.03 5.54 14.90
CA ALA A 131 -7.11 6.37 15.66
C ALA A 131 -7.85 7.36 16.59
N ALA A 132 -8.90 8.00 16.07
CA ALA A 132 -9.74 8.91 16.85
C ALA A 132 -10.41 8.19 18.04
N ALA A 133 -10.95 6.98 17.82
CA ALA A 133 -11.55 6.18 18.88
C ALA A 133 -10.54 5.78 19.97
N VAL A 134 -9.34 5.35 19.56
CA VAL A 134 -8.26 5.00 20.51
C VAL A 134 -7.85 6.20 21.36
N VAL A 135 -7.76 7.40 20.76
CA VAL A 135 -7.42 8.63 21.49
C VAL A 135 -8.59 9.07 22.39
N ALA A 136 -9.83 8.99 21.91
CA ALA A 136 -11.01 9.39 22.69
C ALA A 136 -11.19 8.54 23.95
N ILE A 137 -10.95 7.23 23.87
CA ILE A 137 -11.09 6.30 24.99
C ILE A 137 -9.84 6.31 25.88
N GLY A 138 -8.65 6.26 25.26
CA GLY A 138 -7.37 6.10 25.95
C GLY A 138 -6.68 7.41 26.36
N GLY A 139 -7.15 8.57 25.88
CA GLY A 139 -6.51 9.87 26.10
C GLY A 139 -5.03 9.84 25.67
N TRP A 140 -4.15 10.38 26.55
CA TRP A 140 -2.71 10.40 26.28
C TRP A 140 -2.07 9.00 26.20
N LYS A 141 -2.64 8.01 26.91
CA LYS A 141 -2.21 6.62 26.78
C LYS A 141 -2.55 6.06 25.39
N GLY A 142 -3.71 6.40 24.85
CA GLY A 142 -4.11 6.06 23.48
C GLY A 142 -3.14 6.58 22.42
N VAL A 143 -2.69 7.84 22.57
CA VAL A 143 -1.66 8.41 21.66
C VAL A 143 -0.36 7.59 21.69
N ARG A 144 0.11 7.22 22.89
CA ARG A 144 1.32 6.39 23.03
C ARG A 144 1.14 5.02 22.40
N THR A 145 -0.04 4.43 22.52
CA THR A 145 -0.37 3.14 21.88
C THR A 145 -0.33 3.26 20.37
N LEU A 146 -0.90 4.33 19.78
CA LEU A 146 -0.83 4.59 18.35
C LEU A 146 0.60 4.80 17.86
N LEU A 147 1.44 5.50 18.63
CA LEU A 147 2.86 5.64 18.31
C LEU A 147 3.59 4.29 18.29
N GLY A 148 3.30 3.42 19.27
CA GLY A 148 3.83 2.06 19.31
C GLY A 148 3.38 1.22 18.10
N LEU A 149 2.09 1.32 17.75
CA LEU A 149 1.53 0.63 16.59
C LEU A 149 2.15 1.13 15.28
N GLY A 150 2.27 2.46 15.12
CA GLY A 150 2.93 3.07 13.96
C GLY A 150 4.40 2.66 13.84
N PHE A 151 5.12 2.62 14.96
CA PHE A 151 6.49 2.12 15.00
C PHE A 151 6.59 0.66 14.56
N THR A 152 5.66 -0.20 15.01
CA THR A 152 5.61 -1.61 14.58
C THR A 152 5.38 -1.72 13.07
N GLY A 153 4.41 -0.99 12.55
CA GLY A 153 4.13 -0.96 11.12
C GLY A 153 5.34 -0.50 10.30
N ALA A 154 6.03 0.55 10.77
CA ALA A 154 7.24 1.04 10.14
C ALA A 154 8.38 0.00 10.17
N MET A 155 8.58 -0.70 11.30
CA MET A 155 9.57 -1.77 11.40
C MET A 155 9.28 -2.92 10.42
N ILE A 156 8.02 -3.30 10.29
CA ILE A 156 7.64 -4.34 9.32
C ILE A 156 7.92 -3.87 7.90
N ALA A 157 7.44 -2.67 7.53
CA ALA A 157 7.54 -2.16 6.17
C ALA A 157 8.97 -1.84 5.74
N TRP A 158 9.79 -1.29 6.63
CA TRP A 158 11.12 -0.77 6.29
C TRP A 158 12.29 -1.64 6.74
N LEU A 159 12.08 -2.61 7.61
CA LEU A 159 13.15 -3.51 8.05
C LEU A 159 12.88 -4.96 7.69
N ILE A 160 11.71 -5.50 8.06
CA ILE A 160 11.45 -6.94 7.90
C ILE A 160 11.22 -7.28 6.43
N LEU A 161 10.30 -6.60 5.75
CA LEU A 161 9.98 -6.89 4.35
C LEU A 161 11.21 -6.74 3.45
N PRO A 162 11.92 -5.59 3.48
CA PRO A 162 13.11 -5.43 2.67
C PRO A 162 14.21 -6.41 3.04
N GLY A 163 14.43 -6.68 4.34
CA GLY A 163 15.45 -7.62 4.79
C GLY A 163 15.25 -9.02 4.21
N ILE A 164 14.02 -9.50 4.20
CA ILE A 164 13.67 -10.79 3.59
C ILE A 164 13.89 -10.75 2.06
N TYR A 165 13.51 -9.65 1.41
CA TYR A 165 13.71 -9.47 -0.04
C TYR A 165 15.19 -9.52 -0.44
N HIS A 166 16.09 -9.00 0.40
CA HIS A 166 17.54 -9.04 0.18
C HIS A 166 18.19 -10.36 0.62
N GLY A 167 17.39 -11.37 0.97
CA GLY A 167 17.88 -12.71 1.28
C GLY A 167 18.41 -12.86 2.71
N LEU A 168 18.12 -11.91 3.61
CA LEU A 168 18.41 -12.10 5.01
C LEU A 168 17.57 -13.26 5.58
N PRO A 169 18.11 -14.08 6.47
CA PRO A 169 17.36 -15.17 7.07
C PRO A 169 16.18 -14.59 7.88
N SER A 170 14.96 -14.96 7.48
CA SER A 170 13.72 -14.37 8.00
C SER A 170 13.55 -14.58 9.50
N LEU A 171 13.96 -15.74 10.03
CA LEU A 171 13.74 -16.10 11.43
C LEU A 171 14.57 -15.24 12.41
N PRO A 172 15.91 -15.11 12.29
CA PRO A 172 16.67 -14.23 13.17
C PRO A 172 16.34 -12.74 12.98
N LEU A 173 16.04 -12.32 11.75
CA LEU A 173 15.61 -10.94 11.48
C LEU A 173 14.32 -10.60 12.21
N THR A 174 13.32 -11.48 12.14
CA THR A 174 12.04 -11.29 12.81
C THR A 174 12.18 -11.33 14.33
N VAL A 175 12.98 -12.23 14.87
CA VAL A 175 13.23 -12.32 16.32
C VAL A 175 13.92 -11.06 16.83
N ALA A 176 14.94 -10.57 16.12
CA ALA A 176 15.62 -9.31 16.47
C ALA A 176 14.67 -8.10 16.42
N ALA A 177 13.87 -7.99 15.35
CA ALA A 177 12.86 -6.93 15.21
C ALA A 177 11.81 -6.99 16.33
N LEU A 178 11.35 -8.18 16.70
CA LEU A 178 10.39 -8.39 17.80
C LEU A 178 10.98 -7.98 19.15
N ALA A 179 12.23 -8.31 19.43
CA ALA A 179 12.93 -7.88 20.64
C ALA A 179 13.03 -6.36 20.75
N VAL A 180 13.42 -5.70 19.66
CA VAL A 180 13.47 -4.22 19.59
C VAL A 180 12.08 -3.62 19.77
N PHE A 181 11.07 -4.15 19.08
CA PHE A 181 9.69 -3.71 19.20
C PHE A 181 9.17 -3.82 20.65
N THR A 182 9.39 -4.97 21.29
CA THR A 182 8.97 -5.20 22.67
C THR A 182 9.63 -4.21 23.63
N LEU A 183 10.92 -3.99 23.47
CA LEU A 183 11.66 -3.01 24.28
C LEU A 183 11.11 -1.59 24.13
N VAL A 184 10.92 -1.14 22.88
CA VAL A 184 10.40 0.21 22.59
C VAL A 184 8.97 0.36 23.09
N SER A 185 8.12 -0.66 22.91
CA SER A 185 6.74 -0.64 23.39
C SER A 185 6.67 -0.56 24.92
N LEU A 186 7.50 -1.32 25.63
CA LEU A 186 7.58 -1.26 27.10
C LEU A 186 8.00 0.14 27.59
N LEU A 187 8.98 0.75 26.93
CA LEU A 187 9.44 2.11 27.28
C LEU A 187 8.39 3.20 26.98
N LEU A 188 7.63 3.04 25.90
CA LEU A 188 6.56 3.98 25.54
C LEU A 188 5.36 3.87 26.49
N LEU A 189 4.97 2.65 26.85
CA LEU A 189 3.81 2.39 27.70
C LEU A 189 4.10 2.65 29.19
N ASN A 190 5.32 2.31 29.64
CA ASN A 190 5.78 2.48 31.00
C ASN A 190 7.00 3.41 31.04
N PRO A 191 6.81 4.74 30.95
CA PRO A 191 7.95 5.66 31.06
C PRO A 191 8.58 5.49 32.45
N PRO A 192 9.91 5.44 32.53
CA PRO A 192 10.63 5.30 33.79
C PRO A 192 10.24 6.44 34.73
N SER A 193 9.54 6.11 35.81
CA SER A 193 9.23 7.06 36.85
C SER A 193 10.21 6.90 38.02
N PRO A 194 10.60 7.98 38.69
CA PRO A 194 11.57 7.91 39.81
C PRO A 194 11.09 7.10 41.03
N LYS A 195 9.87 6.55 40.96
CA LYS A 195 9.28 5.70 42.01
C LYS A 195 9.45 4.20 41.73
N THR A 196 10.11 3.80 40.67
CA THR A 196 10.28 2.39 40.23
C THR A 196 11.72 1.88 40.42
N TRP A 197 12.55 2.58 41.17
CA TRP A 197 13.90 2.17 41.61
C TRP A 197 13.94 2.07 43.10
#